data_fae87c0f91e54f9179c971aef5098caf
#
_entry.id   fae87c0f91e54f9179c971aef5098caf
#
_cell.length_a   1.000
_cell.length_b   1.000
_cell.length_c   1.000
_cell.angle_alpha   90.00
_cell.angle_beta   90.00
_cell.angle_gamma   90.00
#
_symmetry.space_group_name_H-M   'P 1'
#
loop_
_entity.id
_entity.type
_entity.pdbx_description
1 polymer ?
#
loop_
_entity_poly.entity_id
_entity_poly.type
_entity_poly.pdbx_seq_one_letter_code
_entity_poly.pdbx_strand_id
1 'polypeptide(L)'
;RTPNPCVRCNERVKFDALLERALALGFDAVATGHYARLSGGASSGRPGDTEGLTLRRAVDAAKDQSYVLAVSGLEGLARALFPLGDAPSKAQVRAEAEARGLPVASKPDSYDICFVADGDTRGFLTRSLGASQGAMVSPDGEVLGTHQGYFGFTVGQRKGLGLSRPADDGRPRYVIETRPATNEVVVGPEELLSRTAVDGDGLVLLA
;
A
#
# COMPACT_ATOMS: atom_id res chain seq x y z
N ARG A 1 -0.17 -10.70 8.81
CA ARG A 1 -0.38 -9.40 8.11
C ARG A 1 0.37 -9.42 6.78
N THR A 2 -0.29 -9.18 5.68
CA THR A 2 0.39 -9.03 4.38
C THR A 2 1.20 -7.75 4.42
N PRO A 3 2.52 -7.78 4.21
CA PRO A 3 3.32 -6.58 4.18
C PRO A 3 2.90 -5.68 3.00
N ASN A 4 2.81 -4.37 3.22
CA ASN A 4 2.63 -3.40 2.16
C ASN A 4 4.00 -2.77 1.84
N PRO A 5 4.69 -3.21 0.78
CA PRO A 5 6.03 -2.72 0.45
C PRO A 5 6.01 -1.24 0.02
N CYS A 6 4.88 -0.72 -0.47
CA CYS A 6 4.74 0.69 -0.84
C CYS A 6 4.89 1.60 0.38
N VAL A 7 4.36 1.19 1.53
CA VAL A 7 4.52 1.92 2.80
C VAL A 7 5.99 2.03 3.17
N ARG A 8 6.72 0.90 3.16
CA ARG A 8 8.16 0.89 3.46
C ARG A 8 9.00 1.61 2.42
N CYS A 9 8.62 1.54 1.14
CA CYS A 9 9.30 2.29 0.08
C CYS A 9 9.16 3.80 0.29
N ASN A 10 7.98 4.28 0.67
CA ASN A 10 7.79 5.70 0.96
C ASN A 10 8.62 6.12 2.18
N GLU A 11 8.57 5.36 3.27
CA GLU A 11 9.35 5.61 4.48
C GLU A 11 10.85 5.64 4.18
N ARG A 12 11.43 4.53 3.73
CA ARG A 12 12.87 4.29 3.70
C ARG A 12 13.57 4.78 2.44
N VAL A 13 12.87 4.79 1.31
CA VAL A 13 13.51 5.13 0.02
C VAL A 13 13.20 6.56 -0.37
N LYS A 14 11.92 6.97 -0.37
CA LYS A 14 11.55 8.29 -0.88
C LYS A 14 11.75 9.42 0.12
N PHE A 15 11.30 9.23 1.36
CA PHE A 15 11.32 10.28 2.38
C PHE A 15 12.42 10.11 3.43
N ASP A 16 13.30 9.15 3.25
CA ASP A 16 14.54 8.96 4.00
C ASP A 16 15.72 9.10 3.03
N ALA A 17 16.14 8.05 2.35
CA ALA A 17 17.35 8.04 1.53
C ALA A 17 17.35 9.03 0.35
N LEU A 18 16.24 9.15 -0.42
CA LEU A 18 16.17 10.09 -1.54
C LEU A 18 16.13 11.54 -1.05
N LEU A 19 15.38 11.82 0.03
CA LEU A 19 15.33 13.16 0.62
C LEU A 19 16.71 13.57 1.15
N GLU A 20 17.38 12.70 1.92
CA GLU A 20 18.74 12.95 2.41
C GLU A 20 19.68 13.28 1.25
N ARG A 21 19.62 12.50 0.18
CA ARG A 21 20.45 12.75 -1.02
C ARG A 21 20.11 14.06 -1.70
N ALA A 22 18.84 14.42 -1.80
CA ALA A 22 18.39 15.69 -2.38
C ALA A 22 18.92 16.89 -1.57
N LEU A 23 18.78 16.83 -0.25
CA LEU A 23 19.31 17.86 0.65
C LEU A 23 20.83 18.01 0.55
N ALA A 24 21.55 16.90 0.47
CA ALA A 24 23.02 16.93 0.29
C ALA A 24 23.44 17.54 -1.06
N LEU A 25 22.56 17.53 -2.06
CA LEU A 25 22.76 18.17 -3.36
C LEU A 25 22.27 19.64 -3.41
N GLY A 26 21.77 20.17 -2.28
CA GLY A 26 21.31 21.54 -2.17
C GLY A 26 19.86 21.79 -2.59
N PHE A 27 19.06 20.75 -2.74
CA PHE A 27 17.61 20.89 -2.94
C PHE A 27 16.90 21.05 -1.59
N ASP A 28 15.83 21.82 -1.57
CA ASP A 28 15.07 22.12 -0.34
C ASP A 28 13.94 21.10 -0.07
N ALA A 29 13.42 20.45 -1.11
CA ALA A 29 12.27 19.57 -1.07
C ALA A 29 12.30 18.50 -2.18
N VAL A 30 11.47 17.48 -2.03
CA VAL A 30 11.25 16.42 -3.04
C VAL A 30 9.79 16.44 -3.48
N ALA A 31 9.56 16.62 -4.79
CA ALA A 31 8.24 16.50 -5.40
C ALA A 31 7.98 15.06 -5.83
N THR A 32 6.80 14.54 -5.52
CA THR A 32 6.39 13.19 -5.93
C THR A 32 4.98 13.18 -6.51
N GLY A 33 4.69 12.19 -7.36
CA GLY A 33 3.39 12.00 -8.00
C GLY A 33 2.31 11.38 -7.11
N HIS A 34 2.40 11.50 -5.80
CA HIS A 34 1.35 11.00 -4.92
C HIS A 34 0.10 11.87 -4.98
N TYR A 35 -1.04 11.21 -4.99
CA TYR A 35 -2.35 11.85 -4.80
C TYR A 35 -2.59 12.01 -3.31
N ALA A 36 -2.07 13.07 -2.74
CA ALA A 36 -2.23 13.48 -1.36
C ALA A 36 -2.07 14.99 -1.26
N ARG A 37 -2.48 15.60 -0.17
CA ARG A 37 -2.31 17.04 0.07
C ARG A 37 -1.64 17.29 1.40
N LEU A 38 -0.87 18.36 1.45
CA LEU A 38 -0.32 18.91 2.68
C LEU A 38 -0.89 20.31 2.89
N SER A 39 -1.15 20.67 4.13
CA SER A 39 -1.46 22.05 4.55
C SER A 39 -0.63 22.40 5.78
N GLY A 40 -0.25 23.65 5.94
CA GLY A 40 0.77 24.05 6.91
C GLY A 40 2.18 23.61 6.50
N GLY A 41 3.15 23.76 7.34
CA GLY A 41 4.52 23.30 7.08
C GLY A 41 5.07 23.78 5.73
N ALA A 42 5.62 22.88 4.92
CA ALA A 42 6.21 23.20 3.60
C ALA A 42 5.22 23.84 2.61
N SER A 43 3.91 23.63 2.74
CA SER A 43 2.89 24.28 1.92
C SER A 43 2.76 25.78 2.22
N SER A 44 3.30 26.28 3.33
CA SER A 44 3.41 27.69 3.68
C SER A 44 4.55 28.42 2.95
N GLY A 45 5.33 27.72 2.11
CA GLY A 45 6.46 28.24 1.36
C GLY A 45 7.82 28.11 2.06
N ARG A 46 7.88 27.41 3.19
CA ARG A 46 9.13 27.12 3.92
C ARG A 46 9.35 25.59 4.01
N PRO A 47 10.14 25.00 3.13
CA PRO A 47 10.47 23.58 3.22
C PRO A 47 11.12 23.24 4.56
N GLY A 48 10.64 22.17 5.18
CA GLY A 48 11.10 21.72 6.50
C GLY A 48 10.37 22.32 7.70
N ASP A 49 9.42 23.24 7.47
CA ASP A 49 8.54 23.73 8.52
C ASP A 49 7.50 22.66 8.87
N THR A 50 7.38 22.31 10.14
CA THR A 50 6.42 21.32 10.65
C THR A 50 5.22 21.94 11.35
N GLU A 51 5.20 23.26 11.50
CA GLU A 51 4.14 23.98 12.23
C GLU A 51 2.80 23.83 11.48
N GLY A 52 1.80 23.29 12.17
CA GLY A 52 0.47 23.04 11.61
C GLY A 52 0.45 22.09 10.41
N LEU A 53 1.51 21.30 10.20
CA LEU A 53 1.58 20.36 9.09
C LEU A 53 0.49 19.30 9.22
N THR A 54 -0.36 19.21 8.21
CA THR A 54 -1.45 18.25 8.15
C THR A 54 -1.43 17.50 6.83
N LEU A 55 -1.40 16.18 6.89
CA LEU A 55 -1.59 15.31 5.74
C LEU A 55 -3.09 15.12 5.49
N ARG A 56 -3.53 15.43 4.27
CA ARG A 56 -4.93 15.37 3.87
C ARG A 56 -5.11 14.45 2.66
N ARG A 57 -6.30 13.91 2.53
CA ARG A 57 -6.70 13.16 1.33
C ARG A 57 -6.62 14.04 0.08
N ALA A 58 -6.33 13.40 -1.06
CA ALA A 58 -6.44 14.03 -2.37
C ALA A 58 -7.88 14.47 -2.67
N VAL A 59 -8.03 15.38 -3.63
CA VAL A 59 -9.34 15.76 -4.18
C VAL A 59 -9.99 14.58 -4.91
N ASP A 60 -9.22 13.87 -5.74
CA ASP A 60 -9.66 12.60 -6.33
C ASP A 60 -9.61 11.47 -5.28
N ALA A 61 -10.72 11.29 -4.56
CA ALA A 61 -10.84 10.29 -3.49
C ALA A 61 -10.61 8.85 -3.99
N ALA A 62 -10.89 8.55 -5.27
CA ALA A 62 -10.66 7.23 -5.85
C ALA A 62 -9.16 6.93 -6.09
N LYS A 63 -8.33 7.97 -6.10
CA LYS A 63 -6.88 7.88 -6.29
C LYS A 63 -6.08 8.25 -5.05
N ASP A 64 -6.75 8.55 -3.93
CA ASP A 64 -6.09 8.95 -2.69
C ASP A 64 -5.00 7.96 -2.25
N GLN A 65 -3.83 8.50 -1.95
CA GLN A 65 -2.64 7.78 -1.53
C GLN A 65 -2.09 8.29 -0.18
N SER A 66 -2.86 9.11 0.54
CA SER A 66 -2.42 9.65 1.84
C SER A 66 -2.05 8.54 2.84
N TYR A 67 -2.76 7.38 2.78
CA TYR A 67 -2.53 6.25 3.68
C TYR A 67 -1.12 5.63 3.58
N VAL A 68 -0.49 5.64 2.40
CA VAL A 68 0.88 5.10 2.25
C VAL A 68 1.96 6.08 2.69
N LEU A 69 1.58 7.33 2.97
CA LEU A 69 2.47 8.40 3.43
C LEU A 69 2.47 8.58 4.95
N ALA A 70 1.50 7.99 5.65
CA ALA A 70 1.34 8.15 7.11
C ALA A 70 2.56 7.73 7.93
N VAL A 71 3.45 6.90 7.38
CA VAL A 71 4.68 6.43 8.03
C VAL A 71 5.91 7.29 7.73
N SER A 72 5.79 8.32 6.87
CA SER A 72 6.95 9.10 6.40
C SER A 72 7.48 10.13 7.42
N GLY A 73 6.83 10.23 8.58
CA GLY A 73 7.21 11.16 9.63
C GLY A 73 6.99 12.65 9.28
N LEU A 74 6.98 13.50 10.28
CA LEU A 74 6.77 14.94 10.10
C LEU A 74 7.88 15.59 9.27
N GLU A 75 9.13 15.30 9.57
CA GLU A 75 10.28 15.90 8.89
C GLU A 75 10.33 15.56 7.40
N GLY A 76 10.05 14.30 7.05
CA GLY A 76 9.97 13.86 5.66
C GLY A 76 8.84 14.55 4.90
N LEU A 77 7.65 14.63 5.51
CA LEU A 77 6.49 15.29 4.92
C LEU A 77 6.67 16.81 4.82
N ALA A 78 7.34 17.45 5.77
CA ALA A 78 7.61 18.89 5.75
C ALA A 78 8.50 19.32 4.56
N ARG A 79 9.16 18.38 3.90
CA ARG A 79 9.97 18.60 2.69
C ARG A 79 9.42 17.90 1.45
N ALA A 80 8.17 17.43 1.54
CA ALA A 80 7.47 16.79 0.43
C ALA A 80 6.55 17.78 -0.31
N LEU A 81 6.47 17.63 -1.62
CA LEU A 81 5.51 18.33 -2.46
C LEU A 81 4.68 17.29 -3.23
N PHE A 82 3.36 17.47 -3.22
CA PHE A 82 2.42 16.60 -3.91
C PHE A 82 1.60 17.35 -4.95
N PRO A 83 2.18 17.67 -6.13
CA PRO A 83 1.51 18.50 -7.15
C PRO A 83 0.19 17.93 -7.67
N LEU A 84 -0.04 16.62 -7.52
CA LEU A 84 -1.25 15.95 -7.99
C LEU A 84 -2.37 15.88 -6.95
N GLY A 85 -2.12 16.37 -5.74
CA GLY A 85 -3.07 16.27 -4.63
C GLY A 85 -4.36 17.04 -4.85
N ASP A 86 -4.28 18.18 -5.50
CA ASP A 86 -5.44 19.04 -5.81
C ASP A 86 -6.07 18.75 -7.18
N ALA A 87 -5.52 17.79 -7.94
CA ALA A 87 -6.09 17.43 -9.24
C ALA A 87 -7.50 16.83 -9.06
N PRO A 88 -8.52 17.35 -9.75
CA PRO A 88 -9.89 16.88 -9.62
C PRO A 88 -10.09 15.44 -10.05
N SER A 89 -9.28 14.96 -11.00
CA SER A 89 -9.29 13.58 -11.44
C SER A 89 -7.99 13.17 -12.13
N LYS A 90 -7.68 11.89 -12.11
CA LYS A 90 -6.55 11.34 -12.87
C LYS A 90 -6.71 11.53 -14.38
N ALA A 91 -7.94 11.57 -14.90
CA ALA A 91 -8.20 11.84 -16.31
C ALA A 91 -7.68 13.25 -16.73
N GLN A 92 -7.90 14.26 -15.89
CA GLN A 92 -7.37 15.61 -16.15
C GLN A 92 -5.84 15.65 -16.09
N VAL A 93 -5.23 14.93 -15.13
CA VAL A 93 -3.76 14.84 -15.08
C VAL A 93 -3.19 14.20 -16.35
N ARG A 94 -3.86 13.19 -16.91
CA ARG A 94 -3.47 12.58 -18.19
C ARG A 94 -3.63 13.53 -19.35
N ALA A 95 -4.75 14.24 -19.43
CA ALA A 95 -4.97 15.25 -20.47
C ALA A 95 -3.92 16.37 -20.42
N GLU A 96 -3.54 16.82 -19.23
CA GLU A 96 -2.45 17.79 -19.04
C GLU A 96 -1.10 17.22 -19.50
N ALA A 97 -0.79 15.98 -19.15
CA ALA A 97 0.43 15.30 -19.58
C ALA A 97 0.48 15.15 -21.10
N GLU A 98 -0.63 14.83 -21.73
CA GLU A 98 -0.75 14.72 -23.19
C GLU A 98 -0.58 16.08 -23.86
N ALA A 99 -1.24 17.13 -23.35
CA ALA A 99 -1.10 18.50 -23.86
C ALA A 99 0.34 19.01 -23.78
N ARG A 100 1.12 18.54 -22.79
CA ARG A 100 2.54 18.86 -22.63
C ARG A 100 3.47 17.92 -23.39
N GLY A 101 2.95 16.96 -24.15
CA GLY A 101 3.75 15.99 -24.90
C GLY A 101 4.54 15.02 -24.02
N LEU A 102 4.10 14.76 -22.79
CA LEU A 102 4.81 13.87 -21.88
C LEU A 102 4.53 12.39 -22.25
N PRO A 103 5.58 11.54 -22.42
CA PRO A 103 5.41 10.15 -22.86
C PRO A 103 4.68 9.28 -21.83
N VAL A 104 4.53 9.77 -20.60
CA VAL A 104 3.81 9.05 -19.52
C VAL A 104 2.29 9.21 -19.58
N ALA A 105 1.75 10.08 -20.45
CA ALA A 105 0.32 10.35 -20.57
C ALA A 105 -0.50 9.08 -20.85
N SER A 106 0.00 8.20 -21.74
CA SER A 106 -0.63 6.93 -22.13
C SER A 106 -0.26 5.73 -21.24
N LYS A 107 0.65 5.92 -20.26
CA LYS A 107 1.09 4.83 -19.40
C LYS A 107 -0.08 4.25 -18.59
N PRO A 108 -0.30 2.91 -18.60
CA PRO A 108 -1.30 2.29 -17.74
C PRO A 108 -1.08 2.60 -16.25
N ASP A 109 -2.16 2.52 -15.48
CA ASP A 109 -2.05 2.61 -14.03
C ASP A 109 -1.19 1.46 -13.50
N SER A 110 -0.30 1.78 -12.57
CA SER A 110 0.40 0.73 -11.82
C SER A 110 -0.61 0.14 -10.81
N TYR A 111 -1.15 -1.02 -11.14
CA TYR A 111 -2.07 -1.76 -10.25
C TYR A 111 -1.32 -2.64 -9.26
N ASP A 112 -0.02 -2.78 -9.42
CA ASP A 112 0.82 -3.69 -8.66
C ASP A 112 2.07 -2.98 -8.12
N ILE A 113 2.88 -3.74 -7.40
CA ILE A 113 4.12 -3.25 -6.78
C ILE A 113 5.09 -2.82 -7.89
N CYS A 114 5.52 -1.57 -7.87
CA CYS A 114 6.26 -0.94 -8.97
C CYS A 114 7.59 -1.61 -9.35
N PHE A 115 8.18 -2.41 -8.45
CA PHE A 115 9.41 -3.16 -8.71
C PHE A 115 9.17 -4.62 -9.14
N VAL A 116 7.91 -5.06 -9.25
CA VAL A 116 7.51 -6.34 -9.84
C VAL A 116 7.07 -6.07 -11.27
N ALA A 117 8.04 -6.09 -12.19
CA ALA A 117 7.84 -5.60 -13.56
C ALA A 117 6.85 -6.45 -14.39
N ASP A 118 6.72 -7.74 -14.05
CA ASP A 118 5.84 -8.70 -14.71
C ASP A 118 4.44 -8.76 -14.06
N GLY A 119 4.20 -8.02 -12.96
CA GLY A 119 2.95 -8.05 -12.20
C GLY A 119 2.73 -9.36 -11.43
N ASP A 120 3.68 -10.30 -11.48
CA ASP A 120 3.61 -11.57 -10.75
C ASP A 120 4.19 -11.44 -9.34
N THR A 121 3.46 -10.74 -8.47
CA THR A 121 3.84 -10.56 -7.05
C THR A 121 4.01 -11.90 -6.33
N ARG A 122 3.17 -12.90 -6.63
CA ARG A 122 3.29 -14.22 -6.00
C ARG A 122 4.56 -14.92 -6.44
N GLY A 123 4.88 -14.93 -7.74
CA GLY A 123 6.12 -15.48 -8.26
C GLY A 123 7.35 -14.75 -7.73
N PHE A 124 7.30 -13.43 -7.64
CA PHE A 124 8.37 -12.64 -7.02
C PHE A 124 8.62 -13.06 -5.55
N LEU A 125 7.56 -13.18 -4.75
CA LEU A 125 7.67 -13.62 -3.35
C LEU A 125 8.20 -15.05 -3.24
N THR A 126 7.72 -15.93 -4.10
CA THR A 126 8.18 -17.33 -4.15
C THR A 126 9.66 -17.44 -4.51
N ARG A 127 10.13 -16.63 -5.47
CA ARG A 127 11.56 -16.59 -5.84
C ARG A 127 12.43 -16.05 -4.70
N SER A 128 11.91 -15.08 -3.93
CA SER A 128 12.65 -14.41 -2.86
C SER A 128 12.63 -15.16 -1.54
N LEU A 129 11.52 -15.82 -1.19
CA LEU A 129 11.29 -16.47 0.11
C LEU A 129 11.36 -18.00 0.04
N GLY A 130 11.38 -18.56 -1.17
CA GLY A 130 11.24 -20.00 -1.38
C GLY A 130 9.79 -20.47 -1.36
N ALA A 131 9.49 -21.51 -2.12
CA ALA A 131 8.20 -22.19 -2.05
C ALA A 131 8.18 -23.08 -0.78
N SER A 132 7.15 -22.96 0.03
CA SER A 132 6.93 -23.81 1.20
C SER A 132 5.47 -24.23 1.24
N GLN A 133 5.23 -25.55 1.08
CA GLN A 133 3.87 -26.06 1.12
C GLN A 133 3.29 -25.90 2.53
N GLY A 134 2.07 -25.34 2.59
CA GLY A 134 1.31 -25.15 3.83
C GLY A 134 -0.14 -25.56 3.66
N ALA A 135 -0.87 -25.59 4.77
CA ALA A 135 -2.27 -25.96 4.81
C ALA A 135 -3.20 -24.74 4.74
N MET A 136 -4.29 -24.89 4.00
CA MET A 136 -5.47 -24.03 4.16
C MET A 136 -6.44 -24.72 5.11
N VAL A 137 -6.76 -24.05 6.21
CA VAL A 137 -7.57 -24.65 7.27
C VAL A 137 -8.83 -23.83 7.54
N SER A 138 -9.89 -24.49 8.02
CA SER A 138 -11.06 -23.81 8.59
C SER A 138 -10.70 -23.18 9.95
N PRO A 139 -11.56 -22.32 10.53
CA PRO A 139 -11.37 -21.81 11.88
C PRO A 139 -11.26 -22.92 12.94
N ASP A 140 -11.90 -24.07 12.71
CA ASP A 140 -11.91 -25.24 13.59
C ASP A 140 -10.71 -26.16 13.35
N GLY A 141 -9.83 -25.84 12.38
CA GLY A 141 -8.61 -26.58 12.09
C GLY A 141 -8.76 -27.70 11.05
N GLU A 142 -9.92 -27.85 10.40
CA GLU A 142 -10.09 -28.81 9.29
C GLU A 142 -9.25 -28.37 8.08
N VAL A 143 -8.50 -29.30 7.50
CA VAL A 143 -7.70 -29.04 6.28
C VAL A 143 -8.61 -29.01 5.05
N LEU A 144 -8.65 -27.88 4.38
CA LEU A 144 -9.50 -27.61 3.22
C LEU A 144 -8.74 -27.58 1.90
N GLY A 145 -7.41 -27.52 1.96
CA GLY A 145 -6.54 -27.47 0.80
C GLY A 145 -5.09 -27.21 1.17
N THR A 146 -4.27 -26.97 0.16
CA THR A 146 -2.85 -26.67 0.34
C THR A 146 -2.45 -25.44 -0.50
N HIS A 147 -1.33 -24.80 -0.13
CA HIS A 147 -0.75 -23.68 -0.85
C HIS A 147 0.78 -23.74 -0.85
N GLN A 148 1.43 -22.83 -1.63
CA GLN A 148 2.89 -22.79 -1.78
C GLN A 148 3.56 -21.69 -0.94
N GLY A 149 2.89 -21.19 0.09
CA GLY A 149 3.39 -20.15 0.99
C GLY A 149 2.26 -19.21 1.43
N TYR A 150 2.12 -19.00 2.74
CA TYR A 150 1.11 -18.11 3.33
C TYR A 150 1.22 -16.66 2.82
N PHE A 151 2.44 -16.24 2.45
CA PHE A 151 2.73 -14.88 1.95
C PHE A 151 2.01 -14.55 0.64
N GLY A 152 1.53 -15.56 -0.10
CA GLY A 152 0.74 -15.38 -1.31
C GLY A 152 -0.74 -15.06 -1.06
N PHE A 153 -1.14 -14.87 0.21
CA PHE A 153 -2.53 -14.65 0.59
C PHE A 153 -2.69 -13.40 1.45
N THR A 154 -3.82 -12.72 1.26
CA THR A 154 -4.16 -11.49 1.98
C THR A 154 -5.46 -11.68 2.74
N VAL A 155 -5.54 -11.21 3.99
CA VAL A 155 -6.78 -11.22 4.77
C VAL A 155 -7.87 -10.45 4.01
N GLY A 156 -9.06 -11.06 3.89
CA GLY A 156 -10.15 -10.57 3.05
C GLY A 156 -10.13 -11.10 1.61
N GLN A 157 -9.09 -11.80 1.18
CA GLN A 157 -9.04 -12.38 -0.16
C GLN A 157 -10.11 -13.46 -0.32
N ARG A 158 -10.87 -13.38 -1.41
CA ARG A 158 -11.95 -14.32 -1.77
C ARG A 158 -11.57 -15.23 -2.95
N LYS A 159 -10.86 -14.69 -3.94
CA LYS A 159 -10.54 -15.40 -5.20
C LYS A 159 -9.16 -16.04 -5.13
N GLY A 160 -8.95 -17.11 -5.90
CA GLY A 160 -7.64 -17.76 -6.04
C GLY A 160 -7.19 -18.51 -4.78
N LEU A 161 -8.12 -19.00 -3.97
CA LEU A 161 -7.83 -19.77 -2.76
C LEU A 161 -7.39 -21.22 -3.08
N GLY A 162 -7.81 -21.78 -4.23
CA GLY A 162 -7.44 -23.15 -4.60
C GLY A 162 -8.04 -24.22 -3.67
N LEU A 163 -9.20 -23.93 -3.07
CA LEU A 163 -9.88 -24.89 -2.19
C LEU A 163 -10.44 -26.06 -2.98
N SER A 164 -10.25 -27.26 -2.47
CA SER A 164 -10.73 -28.52 -3.09
C SER A 164 -12.23 -28.74 -2.91
N ARG A 165 -12.84 -28.07 -1.94
CA ARG A 165 -14.29 -28.17 -1.66
C ARG A 165 -14.90 -26.78 -1.51
N PRO A 166 -16.11 -26.54 -2.06
CA PRO A 166 -16.93 -25.39 -1.68
C PRO A 166 -17.31 -25.49 -0.20
N ALA A 167 -17.79 -24.40 0.39
CA ALA A 167 -18.37 -24.44 1.72
C ALA A 167 -19.68 -25.26 1.70
N ASP A 168 -19.99 -25.99 2.76
CA ASP A 168 -21.18 -26.84 2.84
C ASP A 168 -22.48 -26.04 2.72
N ASP A 169 -22.43 -24.76 3.13
CA ASP A 169 -23.54 -23.80 2.99
C ASP A 169 -23.56 -23.07 1.63
N GLY A 170 -22.64 -23.41 0.71
CA GLY A 170 -22.51 -22.78 -0.61
C GLY A 170 -21.98 -21.34 -0.58
N ARG A 171 -21.67 -20.78 0.58
CA ARG A 171 -21.19 -19.40 0.71
C ARG A 171 -19.72 -19.28 0.33
N PRO A 172 -19.29 -18.09 -0.14
CA PRO A 172 -17.88 -17.81 -0.39
C PRO A 172 -17.06 -17.92 0.90
N ARG A 173 -15.84 -18.43 0.77
CA ARG A 173 -14.82 -18.37 1.82
C ARG A 173 -13.85 -17.24 1.56
N TYR A 174 -13.35 -16.66 2.64
CA TYR A 174 -12.38 -15.57 2.66
C TYR A 174 -11.17 -15.95 3.51
N VAL A 175 -10.01 -15.41 3.19
CA VAL A 175 -8.86 -15.50 4.09
C VAL A 175 -9.15 -14.68 5.34
N ILE A 176 -9.20 -15.35 6.48
CA ILE A 176 -9.47 -14.74 7.79
C ILE A 176 -8.18 -14.38 8.50
N GLU A 177 -7.16 -15.24 8.38
CA GLU A 177 -5.88 -15.10 9.04
C GLU A 177 -4.78 -15.77 8.22
N THR A 178 -3.56 -15.25 8.31
CA THR A 178 -2.36 -15.95 7.87
C THR A 178 -1.47 -16.22 9.09
N ARG A 179 -0.97 -17.45 9.22
CA ARG A 179 -0.14 -17.91 10.34
C ARG A 179 1.27 -18.21 9.85
N PRO A 180 2.20 -17.24 9.90
CA PRO A 180 3.57 -17.44 9.40
C PRO A 180 4.33 -18.57 10.10
N ALA A 181 4.13 -18.73 11.41
CA ALA A 181 4.86 -19.72 12.22
C ALA A 181 4.57 -21.17 11.82
N THR A 182 3.34 -21.44 11.41
CA THR A 182 2.88 -22.80 10.99
C THR A 182 2.72 -22.93 9.49
N ASN A 183 2.95 -21.83 8.74
CA ASN A 183 2.70 -21.74 7.30
C ASN A 183 1.25 -22.14 6.96
N GLU A 184 0.28 -21.66 7.74
CA GLU A 184 -1.14 -21.92 7.52
C GLU A 184 -1.86 -20.67 7.04
N VAL A 185 -2.94 -20.89 6.28
CA VAL A 185 -3.91 -19.86 5.89
C VAL A 185 -5.28 -20.29 6.39
N VAL A 186 -5.86 -19.52 7.31
CA VAL A 186 -7.21 -19.77 7.81
C VAL A 186 -8.21 -19.16 6.86
N VAL A 187 -9.19 -19.95 6.42
CA VAL A 187 -10.27 -19.50 5.54
C VAL A 187 -11.62 -19.77 6.17
N GLY A 188 -12.54 -18.82 6.05
CA GLY A 188 -13.86 -18.92 6.69
C GLY A 188 -14.87 -17.97 6.07
N PRO A 189 -16.07 -17.86 6.64
CA PRO A 189 -17.12 -16.96 6.20
C PRO A 189 -16.76 -15.49 6.42
N GLU A 190 -17.41 -14.59 5.66
CA GLU A 190 -17.13 -13.15 5.66
C GLU A 190 -17.31 -12.49 7.03
N GLU A 191 -18.24 -12.98 7.82
CA GLU A 191 -18.57 -12.46 9.15
C GLU A 191 -17.35 -12.45 10.10
N LEU A 192 -16.40 -13.39 9.91
CA LEU A 192 -15.17 -13.47 10.70
C LEU A 192 -14.13 -12.40 10.33
N LEU A 193 -14.34 -11.64 9.25
CA LEU A 193 -13.51 -10.50 8.89
C LEU A 193 -13.83 -9.25 9.70
N SER A 194 -15.04 -9.19 10.28
CA SER A 194 -15.47 -8.05 11.08
C SER A 194 -14.58 -7.87 12.32
N ARG A 195 -14.10 -6.65 12.54
CA ARG A 195 -13.30 -6.27 13.69
C ARG A 195 -13.96 -5.08 14.37
N THR A 196 -14.17 -5.19 15.67
CA THR A 196 -14.72 -4.10 16.51
C THR A 196 -13.62 -3.20 17.09
N ALA A 197 -12.38 -3.69 17.08
CA ALA A 197 -11.23 -2.96 17.56
C ALA A 197 -10.00 -3.27 16.68
N VAL A 198 -9.13 -2.28 16.56
CA VAL A 198 -7.81 -2.40 15.91
C VAL A 198 -6.79 -1.85 16.88
N ASP A 199 -5.88 -2.73 17.32
CA ASP A 199 -4.75 -2.33 18.15
C ASP A 199 -3.62 -1.85 17.25
N GLY A 200 -2.99 -0.76 17.62
CA GLY A 200 -1.85 -0.17 16.93
C GLY A 200 -0.85 0.38 17.92
N ASP A 201 0.41 0.34 17.56
CA ASP A 201 1.53 0.98 18.24
C ASP A 201 2.17 2.03 17.32
N GLY A 202 2.99 2.92 17.87
CA GLY A 202 3.70 3.93 17.09
C GLY A 202 2.78 4.96 16.44
N LEU A 203 1.70 5.38 17.13
CA LEU A 203 0.81 6.41 16.61
C LEU A 203 1.56 7.72 16.38
N VAL A 204 1.49 8.25 15.16
CA VAL A 204 2.00 9.58 14.78
C VAL A 204 0.80 10.50 14.54
N LEU A 205 0.65 11.50 15.36
CA LEU A 205 -0.36 12.55 15.20
C LEU A 205 0.27 13.70 14.41
N LEU A 206 -0.33 14.04 13.29
CA LEU A 206 -0.01 15.21 12.47
C LEU A 206 -1.09 16.26 12.77
N ALA A 207 -0.91 17.02 13.84
CA ALA A 207 -1.84 18.06 14.27
C ALA A 207 -1.23 19.44 14.16
#